data_61aeaa287f49ec194d008bab75e8c59a
#
_entry.id   61aeaa287f49ec194d008bab75e8c59a
#
_cell.length_a   1.000
_cell.length_b   1.000
_cell.length_c   1.000
_cell.angle_alpha   90.00
_cell.angle_beta   90.00
_cell.angle_gamma   90.00
#
_symmetry.space_group_name_H-M   'P 1'
#
loop_
_entity.id
_entity.type
_entity.pdbx_description
1 polymer ?
#
loop_
_entity_poly.entity_id
_entity_poly.type
_entity_poly.pdbx_seq_one_letter_code
_entity_poly.pdbx_strand_id
1 'polypeptide(L)'
;MGASIYHQTMTAWRNSLRWQIRQAGFTNEAALDDLQGGSEAVLVCGSSPEANLEILAGVMLDIAPVACLPNMGDLAWGIVGAWDAAGTAADSRHGALAVDPIGVAGQLGPAGEAALISIASSCAGGAAQVRSVGVSTVSGTADAGGSAPEDPAYDVGVSISIGIAYLRAMVDGGLSATDAAQQIEFRYKATANQFVSIAKLRAARRLWARVLEVSAVGSEVQQQQWVVVGSPATDEWRDVLANTSACFAAGVGGADAITVLPLEVNSDRSCRLALNTHHLLLDEAHVSEFVDVAAGADHIETLGERIAQEA
;
A
#
# COMPACT_ATOMS: atom_id res chain seq x y z
N MET A 1 -4.31 7.74 28.92
CA MET A 1 -2.90 7.83 28.51
C MET A 1 -2.66 7.35 27.08
N GLY A 2 -3.34 6.33 26.58
CA GLY A 2 -3.14 5.81 25.22
C GLY A 2 -3.51 6.77 24.07
N ALA A 3 -4.57 7.54 24.18
CA ALA A 3 -5.02 8.47 23.14
C ALA A 3 -4.01 9.61 22.85
N SER A 4 -3.30 10.08 23.88
CA SER A 4 -2.31 11.17 23.75
C SER A 4 -1.06 10.75 22.97
N ILE A 5 -0.60 9.51 23.16
CA ILE A 5 0.59 8.98 22.44
C ILE A 5 0.26 8.75 20.98
N TYR A 6 -0.94 8.22 20.70
CA TYR A 6 -1.40 7.99 19.32
C TYR A 6 -1.56 9.31 18.54
N HIS A 7 -2.16 10.32 19.15
CA HIS A 7 -2.31 11.64 18.53
C HIS A 7 -0.95 12.29 18.25
N GLN A 8 -0.01 12.18 19.18
CA GLN A 8 1.37 12.66 18.99
C GLN A 8 2.10 11.91 17.88
N THR A 9 1.86 10.60 17.72
CA THR A 9 2.52 9.78 16.68
C THR A 9 1.97 10.09 15.29
N MET A 10 0.67 10.33 15.15
CA MET A 10 0.05 10.68 13.85
C MET A 10 0.38 12.09 13.38
N THR A 11 0.52 13.04 14.30
CA THR A 11 0.78 14.45 13.97
C THR A 11 2.25 14.79 13.74
N ALA A 12 3.18 13.99 14.25
CA ALA A 12 4.60 14.34 14.25
C ALA A 12 5.30 14.21 12.88
N TRP A 13 4.75 13.46 11.92
CA TRP A 13 5.43 13.11 10.68
C TRP A 13 4.65 13.38 9.39
N ARG A 14 3.35 13.67 9.47
CA ARG A 14 2.55 14.06 8.31
C ARG A 14 2.12 15.52 8.40
N ASN A 15 2.51 16.30 7.42
CA ASN A 15 2.02 17.65 7.26
C ASN A 15 0.64 17.73 6.59
N SER A 16 0.17 16.61 6.00
CA SER A 16 -1.13 16.50 5.36
C SER A 16 -1.56 15.02 5.25
N LEU A 17 -2.85 14.76 5.05
CA LEU A 17 -3.38 13.44 4.70
C LEU A 17 -3.28 13.13 3.20
N ARG A 18 -2.52 13.91 2.43
CA ARG A 18 -2.37 13.65 1.00
C ARG A 18 -1.71 12.29 0.81
N TRP A 19 -2.45 11.39 0.16
CA TRP A 19 -1.95 10.08 -0.24
C TRP A 19 -1.35 10.13 -1.63
N GLN A 20 -0.45 9.19 -1.93
CA GLN A 20 0.05 8.97 -3.27
C GLN A 20 -1.03 8.34 -4.15
N ILE A 21 -1.33 8.96 -5.29
CA ILE A 21 -2.20 8.39 -6.30
C ILE A 21 -1.41 7.32 -7.07
N ARG A 22 -1.78 6.06 -6.87
CA ARG A 22 -1.11 4.91 -7.46
C ARG A 22 -2.10 4.16 -8.36
N GLN A 23 -2.08 4.45 -9.66
CA GLN A 23 -3.00 3.82 -10.61
C GLN A 23 -2.46 2.52 -11.20
N ALA A 24 -3.39 1.62 -11.53
CA ALA A 24 -3.10 0.28 -12.05
C ALA A 24 -2.86 0.33 -13.57
N GLY A 25 -1.60 0.23 -13.97
CA GLY A 25 -1.20 0.16 -15.38
C GLY A 25 -1.27 -1.29 -15.90
N PHE A 26 -2.27 -1.59 -16.70
CA PHE A 26 -2.43 -2.89 -17.37
C PHE A 26 -1.77 -2.92 -18.75
N THR A 27 -1.62 -1.76 -19.36
CA THR A 27 -0.92 -1.55 -20.62
C THR A 27 -0.01 -0.33 -20.54
N ASN A 28 0.96 -0.22 -21.43
CA ASN A 28 1.85 0.95 -21.50
C ASN A 28 1.07 2.24 -21.77
N GLU A 29 0.13 2.21 -22.73
CA GLU A 29 -0.69 3.37 -23.09
C GLU A 29 -1.49 3.86 -21.87
N ALA A 30 -2.18 2.96 -21.16
CA ALA A 30 -2.93 3.31 -19.96
C ALA A 30 -2.03 3.88 -18.85
N ALA A 31 -0.84 3.30 -18.63
CA ALA A 31 0.10 3.79 -17.64
C ALA A 31 0.60 5.21 -17.94
N LEU A 32 0.91 5.50 -19.21
CA LEU A 32 1.35 6.83 -19.66
C LEU A 32 0.21 7.85 -19.58
N ASP A 33 -1.00 7.48 -19.98
CA ASP A 33 -2.19 8.33 -19.91
C ASP A 33 -2.54 8.66 -18.45
N ASP A 34 -2.48 7.69 -17.54
CA ASP A 34 -2.70 7.90 -16.11
C ASP A 34 -1.66 8.84 -15.49
N LEU A 35 -0.38 8.69 -15.85
CA LEU A 35 0.68 9.61 -15.41
C LEU A 35 0.46 11.03 -15.94
N GLN A 36 0.09 11.19 -17.22
CA GLN A 36 -0.28 12.48 -17.79
C GLN A 36 -1.54 13.06 -17.14
N GLY A 37 -2.46 12.20 -16.72
CA GLY A 37 -3.68 12.55 -16.02
C GLY A 37 -3.51 12.90 -14.55
N GLY A 38 -2.29 12.80 -14.00
CA GLY A 38 -1.97 13.17 -12.61
C GLY A 38 -1.82 12.01 -11.63
N SER A 39 -1.72 10.76 -12.12
CA SER A 39 -1.23 9.67 -11.27
C SER A 39 0.20 9.97 -10.82
N GLU A 40 0.49 9.73 -9.56
CA GLU A 40 1.81 10.00 -8.98
C GLU A 40 2.73 8.78 -8.99
N ALA A 41 2.18 7.60 -9.26
CA ALA A 41 2.92 6.34 -9.35
C ALA A 41 2.22 5.34 -10.27
N VAL A 42 2.98 4.42 -10.85
CA VAL A 42 2.45 3.33 -11.66
C VAL A 42 2.46 2.04 -10.86
N LEU A 43 1.29 1.40 -10.71
CA LEU A 43 1.20 0.02 -10.28
C LEU A 43 1.22 -0.87 -11.53
N VAL A 44 2.34 -1.56 -11.79
CA VAL A 44 2.44 -2.49 -12.90
C VAL A 44 1.68 -3.79 -12.60
N CYS A 45 0.79 -4.15 -13.52
CA CYS A 45 -0.12 -5.29 -13.37
C CYS A 45 0.20 -6.42 -14.35
N GLY A 46 1.40 -6.46 -14.90
CA GLY A 46 1.87 -7.55 -15.74
C GLY A 46 2.10 -8.84 -14.94
N SER A 47 1.89 -9.98 -15.59
CA SER A 47 2.05 -11.31 -15.00
C SER A 47 3.48 -11.84 -15.03
N SER A 48 4.39 -11.14 -15.70
CA SER A 48 5.81 -11.49 -15.79
C SER A 48 6.69 -10.24 -15.76
N PRO A 49 8.01 -10.38 -15.43
CA PRO A 49 8.95 -9.27 -15.50
C PRO A 49 8.96 -8.57 -16.86
N GLU A 50 8.90 -9.32 -17.96
CA GLU A 50 8.91 -8.79 -19.32
C GLU A 50 7.65 -7.96 -19.59
N ALA A 51 6.47 -8.43 -19.20
CA ALA A 51 5.23 -7.70 -19.34
C ALA A 51 5.26 -6.39 -18.53
N ASN A 52 5.85 -6.39 -17.33
CA ASN A 52 6.02 -5.17 -16.53
C ASN A 52 6.99 -4.18 -17.19
N LEU A 53 8.06 -4.67 -17.82
CA LEU A 53 8.98 -3.81 -18.58
C LEU A 53 8.31 -3.18 -19.82
N GLU A 54 7.43 -3.91 -20.51
CA GLU A 54 6.63 -3.36 -21.60
C GLU A 54 5.70 -2.25 -21.10
N ILE A 55 5.05 -2.42 -19.96
CA ILE A 55 4.20 -1.39 -19.34
C ILE A 55 5.01 -0.14 -19.00
N LEU A 56 6.25 -0.29 -18.53
CA LEU A 56 7.12 0.81 -18.13
C LEU A 56 7.86 1.48 -19.28
N ALA A 57 7.68 1.05 -20.54
CA ALA A 57 8.36 1.65 -21.67
C ALA A 57 8.04 3.15 -21.80
N GLY A 58 9.07 4.01 -21.79
CA GLY A 58 8.92 5.46 -21.85
C GLY A 58 8.55 6.16 -20.53
N VAL A 59 8.33 5.42 -19.44
CA VAL A 59 8.16 5.99 -18.11
C VAL A 59 9.50 6.49 -17.58
N MET A 60 9.54 7.71 -17.05
CA MET A 60 10.73 8.28 -16.38
C MET A 60 10.89 7.68 -14.99
N LEU A 61 11.69 6.62 -14.88
CA LEU A 61 11.84 5.80 -13.66
C LEU A 61 12.62 6.49 -12.53
N ASP A 62 13.23 7.62 -12.79
CA ASP A 62 13.87 8.51 -11.81
C ASP A 62 12.89 9.51 -11.19
N ILE A 63 11.70 9.63 -11.75
CA ILE A 63 10.65 10.57 -11.30
C ILE A 63 9.42 9.82 -10.80
N ALA A 64 8.91 8.88 -11.61
CA ALA A 64 7.68 8.15 -11.32
C ALA A 64 7.95 6.92 -10.44
N PRO A 65 7.42 6.85 -9.22
CA PRO A 65 7.47 5.66 -8.40
C PRO A 65 6.80 4.48 -9.08
N VAL A 66 7.41 3.30 -8.94
CA VAL A 66 6.88 2.06 -9.50
C VAL A 66 6.46 1.12 -8.38
N ALA A 67 5.24 0.64 -8.44
CA ALA A 67 4.76 -0.41 -7.56
C ALA A 67 4.45 -1.67 -8.37
N CYS A 68 4.61 -2.85 -7.78
CA CYS A 68 4.17 -4.09 -8.38
C CYS A 68 3.21 -4.87 -7.46
N LEU A 69 2.56 -5.85 -8.06
CA LEU A 69 1.65 -6.75 -7.35
C LEU A 69 2.44 -7.67 -6.39
N PRO A 70 1.79 -8.24 -5.36
CA PRO A 70 2.39 -9.26 -4.51
C PRO A 70 3.00 -10.39 -5.34
N ASN A 71 4.28 -10.72 -5.05
CA ASN A 71 5.05 -11.67 -5.84
C ASN A 71 6.07 -12.43 -4.98
N MET A 72 6.72 -13.43 -5.59
CA MET A 72 7.75 -14.26 -4.95
C MET A 72 9.19 -13.71 -5.12
N GLY A 73 9.34 -12.52 -5.71
CA GLY A 73 10.62 -11.84 -5.94
C GLY A 73 10.97 -11.64 -7.41
N ASP A 74 10.39 -12.40 -8.33
CA ASP A 74 10.65 -12.31 -9.76
C ASP A 74 10.24 -10.96 -10.36
N LEU A 75 9.02 -10.50 -10.06
CA LEU A 75 8.54 -9.18 -10.50
C LEU A 75 9.37 -8.05 -9.88
N ALA A 76 9.72 -8.19 -8.61
CA ALA A 76 10.56 -7.23 -7.89
C ALA A 76 11.93 -7.05 -8.55
N TRP A 77 12.62 -8.16 -8.86
CA TRP A 77 13.90 -8.11 -9.56
C TRP A 77 13.79 -7.59 -10.98
N GLY A 78 12.66 -7.81 -11.64
CA GLY A 78 12.38 -7.19 -12.95
C GLY A 78 12.39 -5.66 -12.86
N ILE A 79 11.76 -5.07 -11.83
CA ILE A 79 11.77 -3.61 -11.61
C ILE A 79 13.16 -3.09 -11.24
N VAL A 80 13.90 -3.81 -10.38
CA VAL A 80 15.30 -3.44 -10.05
C VAL A 80 16.14 -3.43 -11.32
N GLY A 81 16.01 -4.45 -12.18
CA GLY A 81 16.68 -4.50 -13.46
C GLY A 81 16.29 -3.37 -14.43
N ALA A 82 15.02 -2.91 -14.37
CA ALA A 82 14.57 -1.75 -15.15
C ALA A 82 15.27 -0.46 -14.69
N TRP A 83 15.37 -0.22 -13.38
CA TRP A 83 16.11 0.92 -12.82
C TRP A 83 17.59 0.88 -13.20
N ASP A 84 18.22 -0.32 -13.13
CA ASP A 84 19.62 -0.49 -13.52
C ASP A 84 19.84 -0.20 -15.01
N ALA A 85 18.97 -0.72 -15.87
CA ALA A 85 19.04 -0.50 -17.32
C ALA A 85 18.79 0.97 -17.71
N ALA A 86 17.93 1.66 -16.97
CA ALA A 86 17.68 3.10 -17.15
C ALA A 86 18.79 3.99 -16.55
N GLY A 87 19.74 3.42 -15.79
CA GLY A 87 20.77 4.17 -15.09
C GLY A 87 20.22 4.99 -13.92
N THR A 88 19.05 4.62 -13.35
CA THR A 88 18.44 5.32 -12.23
C THR A 88 19.29 5.17 -10.98
N ALA A 89 19.77 6.29 -10.44
CA ALA A 89 20.57 6.30 -9.24
C ALA A 89 19.81 5.72 -8.04
N ALA A 90 20.48 5.06 -7.11
CA ALA A 90 19.84 4.36 -6.02
C ALA A 90 18.96 5.26 -5.12
N ASP A 91 19.39 6.50 -4.90
CA ASP A 91 18.67 7.54 -4.16
C ASP A 91 17.44 8.12 -4.89
N SER A 92 17.37 7.90 -6.20
CA SER A 92 16.27 8.33 -7.06
C SER A 92 15.26 7.20 -7.34
N ARG A 93 15.47 6.00 -6.75
CA ARG A 93 14.54 4.88 -6.89
C ARG A 93 13.43 5.00 -5.87
N HIS A 94 12.20 4.98 -6.36
CA HIS A 94 11.01 5.11 -5.54
C HIS A 94 9.99 4.02 -5.90
N GLY A 95 9.35 3.43 -4.90
CA GLY A 95 8.28 2.48 -5.19
C GLY A 95 8.05 1.39 -4.16
N ALA A 96 7.24 0.41 -4.56
CA ALA A 96 6.84 -0.72 -3.73
C ALA A 96 6.97 -2.03 -4.53
N LEU A 97 7.92 -2.87 -4.16
CA LEU A 97 8.23 -4.11 -4.90
C LEU A 97 7.39 -5.31 -4.45
N ALA A 98 6.70 -5.20 -3.31
CA ALA A 98 5.69 -6.11 -2.81
C ALA A 98 6.07 -7.60 -2.81
N VAL A 99 7.32 -7.96 -2.42
CA VAL A 99 7.68 -9.36 -2.20
C VAL A 99 6.91 -9.88 -0.99
N ASP A 100 6.01 -10.83 -1.21
CA ASP A 100 5.05 -11.32 -0.22
C ASP A 100 4.87 -12.85 -0.31
N PRO A 101 5.85 -13.63 0.16
CA PRO A 101 5.79 -15.09 0.07
C PRO A 101 4.59 -15.71 0.83
N ILE A 102 4.20 -15.15 1.97
CA ILE A 102 3.05 -15.66 2.73
C ILE A 102 1.75 -15.32 2.00
N GLY A 103 1.59 -14.08 1.51
CA GLY A 103 0.40 -13.69 0.77
C GLY A 103 0.21 -14.46 -0.54
N VAL A 104 1.31 -14.80 -1.23
CA VAL A 104 1.26 -15.54 -2.51
C VAL A 104 1.18 -17.04 -2.32
N ALA A 105 2.00 -17.62 -1.43
CA ALA A 105 2.13 -19.08 -1.28
C ALA A 105 1.52 -19.64 0.02
N GLY A 106 0.96 -18.80 0.87
CA GLY A 106 0.34 -19.19 2.14
C GLY A 106 1.35 -19.52 3.25
N GLN A 107 2.66 -19.47 2.98
CA GLN A 107 3.69 -19.78 3.95
C GLN A 107 5.03 -19.13 3.61
N LEU A 108 5.88 -18.92 4.63
CA LEU A 108 7.26 -18.50 4.46
C LEU A 108 8.15 -19.76 4.37
N GLY A 109 8.29 -20.29 3.14
CA GLY A 109 9.23 -21.38 2.89
C GLY A 109 10.65 -20.87 2.61
N PRO A 110 11.68 -21.76 2.57
CA PRO A 110 13.08 -21.36 2.42
C PRO A 110 13.35 -20.50 1.17
N ALA A 111 12.70 -20.77 0.05
CA ALA A 111 12.85 -19.99 -1.17
C ALA A 111 12.23 -18.58 -1.03
N GLY A 112 11.06 -18.46 -0.41
CA GLY A 112 10.41 -17.18 -0.13
C GLY A 112 11.21 -16.35 0.87
N GLU A 113 11.75 -16.96 1.92
CA GLU A 113 12.62 -16.30 2.89
C GLU A 113 13.89 -15.76 2.24
N ALA A 114 14.55 -16.57 1.40
CA ALA A 114 15.74 -16.15 0.67
C ALA A 114 15.43 -14.98 -0.30
N ALA A 115 14.32 -15.02 -1.01
CA ALA A 115 13.90 -13.94 -1.90
C ALA A 115 13.63 -12.65 -1.11
N LEU A 116 12.90 -12.74 0.00
CA LEU A 116 12.58 -11.63 0.89
C LEU A 116 13.85 -10.96 1.43
N ILE A 117 14.78 -11.73 1.98
CA ILE A 117 16.05 -11.21 2.54
C ILE A 117 16.90 -10.58 1.43
N SER A 118 17.01 -11.25 0.29
CA SER A 118 17.83 -10.79 -0.85
C SER A 118 17.37 -9.43 -1.35
N ILE A 119 16.07 -9.27 -1.62
CA ILE A 119 15.53 -7.99 -2.14
C ILE A 119 15.59 -6.89 -1.08
N ALA A 120 15.26 -7.19 0.17
CA ALA A 120 15.32 -6.23 1.26
C ALA A 120 16.74 -5.70 1.47
N SER A 121 17.74 -6.61 1.46
CA SER A 121 19.16 -6.23 1.59
C SER A 121 19.65 -5.37 0.42
N SER A 122 19.17 -5.63 -0.80
CA SER A 122 19.54 -4.81 -1.96
C SER A 122 18.96 -3.39 -1.92
N CYS A 123 17.84 -3.20 -1.26
CA CYS A 123 17.15 -1.92 -1.15
C CYS A 123 17.55 -1.12 0.11
N ALA A 124 17.91 -1.78 1.22
CA ALA A 124 18.15 -1.15 2.52
C ALA A 124 19.34 -0.16 2.53
N GLY A 125 20.33 -0.34 1.67
CA GLY A 125 21.57 0.46 1.69
C GLY A 125 21.57 1.74 0.84
N GLY A 126 20.60 1.97 -0.03
CA GLY A 126 20.70 3.07 -1.00
C GLY A 126 19.38 3.67 -1.47
N ALA A 127 18.31 2.92 -1.40
CA ALA A 127 17.00 3.34 -1.90
C ALA A 127 16.02 3.58 -0.74
N ALA A 128 16.23 4.62 0.04
CA ALA A 128 15.44 4.93 1.25
C ALA A 128 13.92 5.09 0.99
N GLN A 129 13.51 5.18 -0.26
CA GLN A 129 12.11 5.35 -0.66
C GLN A 129 11.53 4.12 -1.38
N VAL A 130 12.24 3.01 -1.42
CA VAL A 130 11.72 1.74 -1.93
C VAL A 130 11.24 0.88 -0.77
N ARG A 131 10.00 0.39 -0.87
CA ARG A 131 9.45 -0.65 0.00
C ARG A 131 9.54 -1.97 -0.73
N SER A 132 10.43 -2.84 -0.32
CA SER A 132 10.70 -4.08 -1.04
C SER A 132 9.76 -5.22 -0.66
N VAL A 133 9.19 -5.17 0.55
CA VAL A 133 8.37 -6.23 1.14
C VAL A 133 6.93 -5.80 1.26
N GLY A 134 6.01 -6.59 0.74
CA GLY A 134 4.58 -6.40 0.88
C GLY A 134 3.99 -7.31 1.95
N VAL A 135 3.01 -6.83 2.68
CA VAL A 135 2.15 -7.64 3.53
C VAL A 135 0.72 -7.50 3.02
N SER A 136 0.20 -8.54 2.40
CA SER A 136 -1.15 -8.51 1.83
C SER A 136 -2.06 -9.54 2.48
N THR A 137 -3.20 -9.06 2.99
CA THR A 137 -4.32 -9.91 3.39
C THR A 137 -5.39 -9.99 2.31
N VAL A 138 -5.23 -9.19 1.26
CA VAL A 138 -6.10 -9.22 0.09
C VAL A 138 -5.66 -10.37 -0.80
N SER A 139 -6.43 -11.44 -0.83
CA SER A 139 -6.20 -12.56 -1.73
C SER A 139 -6.52 -12.15 -3.17
N GLY A 140 -5.61 -12.46 -4.08
CA GLY A 140 -5.80 -12.25 -5.51
C GLY A 140 -4.89 -11.20 -6.11
N THR A 141 -4.70 -11.36 -7.40
CA THR A 141 -4.04 -10.43 -8.32
C THR A 141 -4.82 -9.11 -8.38
N ALA A 142 -4.35 -8.15 -9.18
CA ALA A 142 -5.04 -6.88 -9.47
C ALA A 142 -6.48 -7.04 -9.99
N ASP A 143 -6.89 -8.26 -10.31
CA ASP A 143 -8.29 -8.59 -10.52
C ASP A 143 -9.07 -8.27 -9.24
N ALA A 144 -9.66 -7.11 -9.24
CA ALA A 144 -10.44 -6.44 -8.21
C ALA A 144 -11.47 -7.30 -7.43
N GLY A 145 -11.56 -8.58 -7.74
CA GLY A 145 -12.52 -9.51 -7.16
C GLY A 145 -12.12 -10.13 -5.82
N GLY A 146 -10.92 -9.90 -5.31
CA GLY A 146 -10.56 -10.35 -3.97
C GLY A 146 -11.47 -9.66 -2.94
N SER A 147 -12.31 -10.42 -2.24
CA SER A 147 -13.07 -9.89 -1.12
C SER A 147 -12.11 -9.48 -0.01
N ALA A 148 -12.33 -8.28 0.56
CA ALA A 148 -11.72 -7.98 1.85
C ALA A 148 -12.20 -9.03 2.86
N PRO A 149 -11.37 -9.44 3.83
CA PRO A 149 -11.86 -10.19 4.97
C PRO A 149 -13.09 -9.48 5.54
N GLU A 150 -14.17 -10.22 5.79
CA GLU A 150 -15.40 -9.63 6.34
C GLU A 150 -15.18 -9.08 7.75
N ASP A 151 -14.25 -9.70 8.48
CA ASP A 151 -13.88 -9.29 9.83
C ASP A 151 -12.64 -8.38 9.80
N PRO A 152 -12.77 -7.10 10.15
CA PRO A 152 -11.67 -6.15 10.17
C PRO A 152 -10.61 -6.49 11.23
N ALA A 153 -10.97 -7.13 12.34
CA ALA A 153 -10.02 -7.54 13.36
C ALA A 153 -9.14 -8.69 12.87
N TYR A 154 -9.75 -9.68 12.22
CA TYR A 154 -9.01 -10.77 11.58
C TYR A 154 -8.03 -10.24 10.51
N ASP A 155 -8.48 -9.32 9.64
CA ASP A 155 -7.65 -8.69 8.61
C ASP A 155 -6.41 -8.02 9.23
N VAL A 156 -6.62 -7.22 10.28
CA VAL A 156 -5.53 -6.54 11.00
C VAL A 156 -4.62 -7.55 11.70
N GLY A 157 -5.17 -8.51 12.44
CA GLY A 157 -4.40 -9.49 13.19
C GLY A 157 -3.50 -10.35 12.30
N VAL A 158 -4.02 -10.82 11.15
CA VAL A 158 -3.25 -11.57 10.16
C VAL A 158 -2.15 -10.70 9.56
N SER A 159 -2.46 -9.47 9.15
CA SER A 159 -1.44 -8.58 8.57
C SER A 159 -0.30 -8.27 9.54
N ILE A 160 -0.60 -7.98 10.80
CA ILE A 160 0.42 -7.75 11.82
C ILE A 160 1.27 -9.01 12.05
N SER A 161 0.65 -10.18 12.09
CA SER A 161 1.35 -11.46 12.25
C SER A 161 2.32 -11.75 11.09
N ILE A 162 1.89 -11.52 9.84
CA ILE A 162 2.76 -11.63 8.65
C ILE A 162 3.90 -10.61 8.72
N GLY A 163 3.59 -9.36 9.04
CA GLY A 163 4.60 -8.30 9.19
C GLY A 163 5.68 -8.65 10.22
N ILE A 164 5.28 -9.22 11.36
CA ILE A 164 6.22 -9.69 12.39
C ILE A 164 7.09 -10.85 11.86
N ALA A 165 6.49 -11.79 11.12
CA ALA A 165 7.25 -12.91 10.54
C ALA A 165 8.31 -12.40 9.56
N TYR A 166 7.98 -11.44 8.70
CA TYR A 166 8.91 -10.84 7.75
C TYR A 166 9.98 -9.99 8.43
N LEU A 167 9.60 -9.17 9.43
CA LEU A 167 10.55 -8.40 10.23
C LEU A 167 11.62 -9.32 10.86
N ARG A 168 11.18 -10.43 11.47
CA ARG A 168 12.09 -11.40 12.08
C ARG A 168 12.99 -12.05 11.04
N ALA A 169 12.44 -12.55 9.94
CA ALA A 169 13.23 -13.18 8.87
C ALA A 169 14.31 -12.24 8.31
N MET A 170 14.00 -10.96 8.11
CA MET A 170 14.97 -9.96 7.64
C MET A 170 16.04 -9.66 8.68
N VAL A 171 15.68 -9.58 9.97
CA VAL A 171 16.65 -9.36 11.06
C VAL A 171 17.54 -10.59 11.24
N ASP A 172 16.99 -11.80 11.20
CA ASP A 172 17.77 -13.05 11.25
C ASP A 172 18.68 -13.18 10.01
N GLY A 173 18.26 -12.60 8.87
CA GLY A 173 19.04 -12.47 7.64
C GLY A 173 20.13 -11.39 7.67
N GLY A 174 20.25 -10.62 8.77
CA GLY A 174 21.33 -9.67 9.01
C GLY A 174 21.01 -8.19 8.82
N LEU A 175 19.74 -7.83 8.51
CA LEU A 175 19.33 -6.42 8.50
C LEU A 175 19.17 -5.89 9.93
N SER A 176 19.39 -4.59 10.13
CA SER A 176 18.95 -3.96 11.37
C SER A 176 17.43 -3.97 11.48
N ALA A 177 16.88 -3.96 12.70
CA ALA A 177 15.42 -3.89 12.89
C ALA A 177 14.79 -2.65 12.24
N THR A 178 15.52 -1.54 12.24
CA THR A 178 15.09 -0.28 11.60
C THR A 178 15.06 -0.41 10.08
N ASP A 179 16.14 -0.92 9.46
CA ASP A 179 16.19 -1.12 8.01
C ASP A 179 15.12 -2.12 7.56
N ALA A 180 14.96 -3.23 8.29
CA ALA A 180 13.95 -4.24 8.00
C ALA A 180 12.53 -3.66 8.08
N ALA A 181 12.22 -2.89 9.13
CA ALA A 181 10.92 -2.26 9.31
C ALA A 181 10.61 -1.23 8.20
N GLN A 182 11.62 -0.51 7.73
CA GLN A 182 11.49 0.44 6.62
C GLN A 182 11.17 -0.24 5.28
N GLN A 183 11.50 -1.53 5.12
CA GLN A 183 11.20 -2.26 3.89
C GLN A 183 9.74 -2.70 3.76
N ILE A 184 8.94 -2.66 4.83
CA ILE A 184 7.59 -3.24 4.86
C ILE A 184 6.53 -2.21 4.49
N GLU A 185 5.68 -2.55 3.51
CA GLU A 185 4.44 -1.86 3.17
C GLU A 185 3.25 -2.81 3.37
N PHE A 186 2.21 -2.35 4.05
CA PHE A 186 0.99 -3.12 4.30
C PHE A 186 -0.08 -2.78 3.27
N ARG A 187 -0.66 -3.81 2.66
CA ARG A 187 -1.71 -3.67 1.67
C ARG A 187 -3.06 -4.05 2.27
N TYR A 188 -3.97 -3.10 2.30
CA TYR A 188 -5.34 -3.28 2.78
C TYR A 188 -6.36 -3.02 1.67
N LYS A 189 -7.59 -3.50 1.88
CA LYS A 189 -8.75 -3.13 1.08
C LYS A 189 -9.67 -2.23 1.90
N ALA A 190 -10.10 -1.11 1.32
CA ALA A 190 -11.19 -0.31 1.87
C ALA A 190 -12.52 -0.67 1.19
N THR A 191 -13.60 -0.50 1.92
CA THR A 191 -14.96 -0.77 1.46
C THR A 191 -15.84 0.47 1.64
N ALA A 192 -17.04 0.44 1.06
CA ALA A 192 -18.04 1.51 1.23
C ALA A 192 -18.49 1.69 2.69
N ASN A 193 -18.20 0.74 3.60
CA ASN A 193 -18.38 0.96 5.03
C ASN A 193 -17.25 1.84 5.57
N GLN A 194 -17.47 3.15 5.49
CA GLN A 194 -16.49 4.18 5.80
C GLN A 194 -15.93 4.06 7.22
N PHE A 195 -16.81 3.94 8.22
CA PHE A 195 -16.38 3.93 9.61
C PHE A 195 -15.51 2.71 9.94
N VAL A 196 -15.88 1.54 9.41
CA VAL A 196 -15.08 0.32 9.59
C VAL A 196 -13.73 0.45 8.89
N SER A 197 -13.69 0.96 7.65
CA SER A 197 -12.45 1.14 6.90
C SER A 197 -11.50 2.12 7.59
N ILE A 198 -12.01 3.27 8.05
CA ILE A 198 -11.22 4.27 8.80
C ILE A 198 -10.68 3.65 10.10
N ALA A 199 -11.55 3.03 10.90
CA ALA A 199 -11.17 2.44 12.18
C ALA A 199 -10.15 1.31 12.02
N LYS A 200 -10.30 0.47 10.97
CA LYS A 200 -9.36 -0.62 10.64
C LYS A 200 -7.95 -0.10 10.37
N LEU A 201 -7.81 0.88 9.47
CA LEU A 201 -6.50 1.44 9.13
C LEU A 201 -5.81 2.09 10.33
N ARG A 202 -6.58 2.79 11.17
CA ARG A 202 -6.09 3.40 12.41
C ARG A 202 -5.66 2.34 13.43
N ALA A 203 -6.46 1.27 13.62
CA ALA A 203 -6.13 0.15 14.50
C ALA A 203 -4.84 -0.58 14.06
N ALA A 204 -4.71 -0.87 12.75
CA ALA A 204 -3.52 -1.49 12.19
C ALA A 204 -2.25 -0.67 12.45
N ARG A 205 -2.31 0.64 12.23
CA ARG A 205 -1.18 1.55 12.47
C ARG A 205 -0.78 1.59 13.95
N ARG A 206 -1.77 1.60 14.85
CA ARG A 206 -1.54 1.57 16.30
C ARG A 206 -0.86 0.28 16.74
N LEU A 207 -1.34 -0.87 16.26
CA LEU A 207 -0.75 -2.16 16.60
C LEU A 207 0.66 -2.32 16.04
N TRP A 208 0.90 -1.89 14.80
CA TRP A 208 2.24 -1.92 14.23
C TRP A 208 3.21 -1.00 14.96
N ALA A 209 2.78 0.20 15.36
CA ALA A 209 3.60 1.08 16.18
C ALA A 209 4.04 0.41 17.49
N ARG A 210 3.17 -0.41 18.11
CA ARG A 210 3.53 -1.19 19.29
C ARG A 210 4.56 -2.29 18.97
N VAL A 211 4.44 -2.95 17.81
CA VAL A 211 5.44 -3.92 17.33
C VAL A 211 6.82 -3.25 17.17
N LEU A 212 6.86 -2.08 16.54
CA LEU A 212 8.09 -1.33 16.34
C LEU A 212 8.73 -0.91 17.67
N GLU A 213 7.92 -0.40 18.61
CA GLU A 213 8.37 -0.02 19.94
C GLU A 213 9.04 -1.19 20.69
N VAL A 214 8.41 -2.38 20.71
CA VAL A 214 8.98 -3.55 21.38
C VAL A 214 10.18 -4.16 20.62
N SER A 215 10.31 -3.83 19.33
CA SER A 215 11.44 -4.21 18.50
C SER A 215 12.59 -3.19 18.56
N ALA A 216 12.50 -2.18 19.44
CA ALA A 216 13.46 -1.09 19.60
C ALA A 216 13.73 -0.30 18.30
N VAL A 217 12.73 -0.21 17.43
CA VAL A 217 12.76 0.64 16.24
C VAL A 217 12.31 2.04 16.63
N GLY A 218 13.00 3.05 16.15
CA GLY A 218 12.70 4.44 16.46
C GLY A 218 11.34 4.91 15.91
N SER A 219 10.77 5.95 16.55
CA SER A 219 9.44 6.48 16.20
C SER A 219 9.38 7.15 14.82
N GLU A 220 10.52 7.36 14.18
CA GLU A 220 10.64 7.86 12.81
C GLU A 220 10.17 6.83 11.76
N VAL A 221 10.18 5.54 12.10
CA VAL A 221 9.66 4.47 11.25
C VAL A 221 8.20 4.22 11.56
N GLN A 222 7.38 4.23 10.53
CA GLN A 222 5.94 4.03 10.69
C GLN A 222 5.40 3.03 9.68
N GLN A 223 4.23 2.47 10.00
CA GLN A 223 3.53 1.61 9.07
C GLN A 223 3.20 2.37 7.78
N GLN A 224 3.67 1.85 6.66
CA GLN A 224 3.24 2.30 5.34
C GLN A 224 2.01 1.50 4.91
N GLN A 225 0.95 2.19 4.55
CA GLN A 225 -0.33 1.59 4.18
C GLN A 225 -0.68 1.92 2.73
N TRP A 226 -0.69 0.90 1.89
CA TRP A 226 -1.26 0.97 0.56
C TRP A 226 -2.68 0.39 0.59
N VAL A 227 -3.66 1.19 0.20
CA VAL A 227 -5.06 0.76 0.19
C VAL A 227 -5.56 0.59 -1.23
N VAL A 228 -6.12 -0.57 -1.51
CA VAL A 228 -6.78 -0.88 -2.78
C VAL A 228 -8.28 -0.71 -2.60
N VAL A 229 -8.87 -0.01 -3.55
CA VAL A 229 -10.31 0.23 -3.64
C VAL A 229 -10.82 -0.37 -4.93
N GLY A 230 -11.83 -1.20 -4.84
CA GLY A 230 -12.48 -1.80 -6.00
C GLY A 230 -13.73 -2.56 -5.57
N SER A 231 -14.80 -2.38 -6.33
CA SER A 231 -16.06 -3.13 -6.19
C SER A 231 -16.17 -4.14 -7.32
N PRO A 232 -16.82 -5.29 -7.10
CA PRO A 232 -17.19 -6.16 -8.20
C PRO A 232 -18.14 -5.42 -9.13
N ALA A 233 -17.87 -5.48 -10.44
CA ALA A 233 -18.66 -4.79 -11.48
C ALA A 233 -20.08 -5.38 -11.57
N THR A 234 -21.01 -4.87 -10.80
CA THR A 234 -22.41 -5.30 -10.75
C THR A 234 -23.38 -4.25 -11.29
N ASP A 235 -23.11 -2.98 -10.96
CA ASP A 235 -23.88 -1.81 -11.41
C ASP A 235 -22.95 -0.60 -11.40
N GLU A 236 -22.69 0.00 -12.57
CA GLU A 236 -21.70 1.05 -12.76
C GLU A 236 -21.87 2.20 -11.74
N TRP A 237 -23.08 2.70 -11.54
CA TRP A 237 -23.31 3.85 -10.66
C TRP A 237 -23.13 3.51 -9.18
N ARG A 238 -23.57 2.34 -8.76
CA ARG A 238 -23.37 1.85 -7.38
C ARG A 238 -21.90 1.62 -7.10
N ASP A 239 -21.19 1.06 -8.08
CA ASP A 239 -19.78 0.73 -7.92
C ASP A 239 -18.91 2.00 -7.92
N VAL A 240 -19.20 3.00 -8.74
CA VAL A 240 -18.57 4.33 -8.68
C VAL A 240 -18.79 4.97 -7.30
N LEU A 241 -20.02 4.95 -6.79
CA LEU A 241 -20.35 5.51 -5.49
C LEU A 241 -19.63 4.74 -4.36
N ALA A 242 -19.61 3.42 -4.43
CA ALA A 242 -18.93 2.57 -3.45
C ALA A 242 -17.41 2.81 -3.45
N ASN A 243 -16.79 2.91 -4.64
CA ASN A 243 -15.37 3.21 -4.79
C ASN A 243 -15.02 4.62 -4.28
N THR A 244 -15.86 5.62 -4.56
CA THR A 244 -15.67 6.97 -4.03
C THR A 244 -15.72 6.99 -2.51
N SER A 245 -16.72 6.32 -1.92
CA SER A 245 -16.85 6.19 -0.46
C SER A 245 -15.67 5.46 0.18
N ALA A 246 -15.20 4.39 -0.46
CA ALA A 246 -14.05 3.62 0.01
C ALA A 246 -12.73 4.39 -0.12
N CYS A 247 -12.53 5.13 -1.21
CA CYS A 247 -11.36 6.00 -1.40
C CYS A 247 -11.32 7.13 -0.35
N PHE A 248 -12.46 7.78 -0.10
CA PHE A 248 -12.60 8.74 0.99
C PHE A 248 -12.23 8.13 2.34
N ALA A 249 -12.76 6.94 2.66
CA ALA A 249 -12.46 6.27 3.91
C ALA A 249 -10.98 5.88 4.05
N ALA A 250 -10.35 5.46 2.95
CA ALA A 250 -8.91 5.17 2.92
C ALA A 250 -8.08 6.41 3.22
N GLY A 251 -8.40 7.55 2.58
CA GLY A 251 -7.72 8.82 2.80
C GLY A 251 -7.87 9.32 4.23
N VAL A 252 -9.11 9.40 4.74
CA VAL A 252 -9.40 9.81 6.12
C VAL A 252 -8.79 8.84 7.15
N GLY A 253 -8.72 7.55 6.83
CA GLY A 253 -8.05 6.53 7.65
C GLY A 253 -6.53 6.65 7.67
N GLY A 254 -5.96 7.51 6.83
CA GLY A 254 -4.54 7.84 6.80
C GLY A 254 -3.71 6.93 5.89
N ALA A 255 -4.28 6.34 4.84
CA ALA A 255 -3.52 5.60 3.84
C ALA A 255 -2.38 6.43 3.26
N ASP A 256 -1.22 5.80 3.01
CA ASP A 256 -0.05 6.44 2.40
C ASP A 256 -0.13 6.44 0.88
N ALA A 257 -0.69 5.38 0.30
CA ALA A 257 -0.98 5.27 -1.11
C ALA A 257 -2.37 4.65 -1.31
N ILE A 258 -3.08 5.09 -2.36
CA ILE A 258 -4.38 4.53 -2.71
C ILE A 258 -4.40 4.19 -4.19
N THR A 259 -4.92 3.02 -4.51
CA THR A 259 -5.26 2.59 -5.86
C THR A 259 -6.77 2.43 -5.96
N VAL A 260 -7.41 3.17 -6.84
CA VAL A 260 -8.80 2.92 -7.23
C VAL A 260 -8.77 2.09 -8.52
N LEU A 261 -9.28 0.86 -8.44
CA LEU A 261 -9.31 -0.02 -9.60
C LEU A 261 -10.40 0.42 -10.58
N PRO A 262 -10.11 0.40 -11.89
CA PRO A 262 -11.15 0.66 -12.89
C PRO A 262 -12.21 -0.44 -12.83
N LEU A 263 -13.47 -0.09 -13.09
CA LEU A 263 -14.58 -1.06 -13.14
C LEU A 263 -14.41 -2.05 -14.30
N GLU A 264 -13.81 -1.58 -15.39
CA GLU A 264 -13.46 -2.37 -16.57
C GLU A 264 -12.00 -2.07 -16.94
N VAL A 265 -11.15 -3.09 -16.90
CA VAL A 265 -9.70 -2.97 -17.08
C VAL A 265 -9.30 -2.38 -18.45
N ASN A 266 -10.07 -2.67 -19.52
CA ASN A 266 -9.78 -2.23 -20.88
C ASN A 266 -10.64 -1.05 -21.34
N SER A 267 -11.17 -0.27 -20.42
CA SER A 267 -12.02 0.88 -20.71
C SER A 267 -11.35 2.19 -20.26
N ASP A 268 -10.92 3.03 -21.22
CA ASP A 268 -10.35 4.36 -20.94
C ASP A 268 -11.29 5.21 -20.07
N ARG A 269 -12.61 5.08 -20.28
CA ARG A 269 -13.59 5.77 -19.46
C ARG A 269 -13.52 5.30 -18.02
N SER A 270 -13.38 4.00 -17.80
CA SER A 270 -13.32 3.40 -16.48
C SER A 270 -12.02 3.78 -15.75
N CYS A 271 -10.88 3.79 -16.45
CA CYS A 271 -9.61 4.25 -15.93
C CYS A 271 -9.67 5.74 -15.54
N ARG A 272 -10.22 6.59 -16.40
CA ARG A 272 -10.43 8.02 -16.08
C ARG A 272 -11.37 8.24 -14.89
N LEU A 273 -12.44 7.46 -14.73
CA LEU A 273 -13.32 7.55 -13.56
C LEU A 273 -12.58 7.18 -12.27
N ALA A 274 -11.74 6.15 -12.32
CA ALA A 274 -10.91 5.74 -11.19
C ALA A 274 -9.94 6.85 -10.78
N LEU A 275 -9.22 7.44 -11.73
CA LEU A 275 -8.28 8.54 -11.48
C LEU A 275 -9.00 9.81 -11.00
N ASN A 276 -10.11 10.18 -11.63
CA ASN A 276 -10.91 11.34 -11.23
C ASN A 276 -11.47 11.25 -9.81
N THR A 277 -11.68 10.04 -9.29
CA THR A 277 -12.09 9.85 -7.89
C THR A 277 -11.06 10.45 -6.93
N HIS A 278 -9.77 10.32 -7.21
CA HIS A 278 -8.72 10.93 -6.40
C HIS A 278 -8.73 12.46 -6.52
N HIS A 279 -8.81 12.98 -7.74
CA HIS A 279 -8.81 14.43 -7.97
C HIS A 279 -10.02 15.12 -7.31
N LEU A 280 -11.20 14.53 -7.42
CA LEU A 280 -12.39 15.05 -6.74
C LEU A 280 -12.20 15.12 -5.21
N LEU A 281 -11.58 14.11 -4.61
CA LEU A 281 -11.39 14.07 -3.17
C LEU A 281 -10.23 14.98 -2.71
N LEU A 282 -9.13 15.02 -3.46
CA LEU A 282 -7.93 15.79 -3.09
C LEU A 282 -8.07 17.27 -3.46
N ASP A 283 -8.48 17.56 -4.69
CA ASP A 283 -8.37 18.89 -5.27
C ASP A 283 -9.67 19.71 -5.14
N GLU A 284 -10.84 19.04 -5.11
CA GLU A 284 -12.13 19.72 -4.99
C GLU A 284 -12.74 19.61 -3.59
N ALA A 285 -12.71 18.42 -2.98
CA ALA A 285 -13.24 18.20 -1.63
C ALA A 285 -12.21 18.49 -0.52
N HIS A 286 -10.96 18.75 -0.87
CA HIS A 286 -9.87 19.13 0.07
C HIS A 286 -9.72 18.19 1.28
N VAL A 287 -9.95 16.89 1.07
CA VAL A 287 -9.94 15.89 2.16
C VAL A 287 -8.57 15.80 2.83
N SER A 288 -7.51 16.18 2.13
CA SER A 288 -6.12 16.10 2.62
C SER A 288 -5.63 17.35 3.34
N GLU A 289 -6.42 18.42 3.48
CA GLU A 289 -5.98 19.68 4.09
C GLU A 289 -5.73 19.56 5.60
N PHE A 290 -6.44 18.66 6.26
CA PHE A 290 -6.35 18.48 7.70
C PHE A 290 -5.75 17.12 8.05
N VAL A 291 -4.86 17.13 9.05
CA VAL A 291 -4.28 15.90 9.58
C VAL A 291 -5.24 15.27 10.57
N ASP A 292 -5.49 13.97 10.40
CA ASP A 292 -6.27 13.13 11.33
C ASP A 292 -7.67 13.70 11.66
N VAL A 293 -8.46 14.01 10.64
CA VAL A 293 -9.84 14.53 10.78
C VAL A 293 -10.76 13.58 11.54
N ALA A 294 -10.41 12.30 11.67
CA ALA A 294 -11.16 11.30 12.42
C ALA A 294 -10.79 11.23 13.91
N ALA A 295 -9.77 12.00 14.34
CA ALA A 295 -9.34 12.00 15.72
C ALA A 295 -10.45 12.53 16.67
N GLY A 296 -10.67 11.82 17.76
CA GLY A 296 -11.68 12.19 18.76
C GLY A 296 -13.14 11.92 18.34
N ALA A 297 -13.38 11.34 17.16
CA ALA A 297 -14.69 10.86 16.79
C ALA A 297 -15.02 9.58 17.58
N ASP A 298 -15.85 9.71 18.60
CA ASP A 298 -16.13 8.66 19.62
C ASP A 298 -16.44 7.29 18.98
N HIS A 299 -17.28 7.27 17.96
CA HIS A 299 -17.63 6.03 17.27
C HIS A 299 -16.43 5.37 16.58
N ILE A 300 -15.57 6.15 15.91
CA ILE A 300 -14.36 5.65 15.21
C ILE A 300 -13.33 5.17 16.23
N GLU A 301 -13.11 5.92 17.30
CA GLU A 301 -12.17 5.54 18.36
C GLU A 301 -12.61 4.25 19.05
N THR A 302 -13.90 4.14 19.43
CA THR A 302 -14.45 2.93 20.04
C THR A 302 -14.37 1.72 19.11
N LEU A 303 -14.69 1.90 17.84
CA LEU A 303 -14.59 0.83 16.85
C LEU A 303 -13.13 0.40 16.62
N GLY A 304 -12.21 1.36 16.51
CA GLY A 304 -10.78 1.10 16.39
C GLY A 304 -10.17 0.39 17.59
N GLU A 305 -10.61 0.77 18.81
CA GLU A 305 -10.22 0.09 20.04
C GLU A 305 -10.67 -1.38 20.04
N ARG A 306 -11.93 -1.63 19.67
CA ARG A 306 -12.46 -2.99 19.58
C ARG A 306 -11.70 -3.83 18.55
N ILE A 307 -11.50 -3.30 17.34
CA ILE A 307 -10.71 -3.99 16.29
C ILE A 307 -9.32 -4.34 16.81
N ALA A 308 -8.65 -3.40 17.50
CA ALA A 308 -7.31 -3.63 18.01
C ALA A 308 -7.23 -4.62 19.19
N GLN A 309 -8.31 -4.79 19.95
CA GLN A 309 -8.39 -5.76 21.04
C GLN A 309 -8.69 -7.17 20.55
N GLU A 310 -9.45 -7.30 19.46
CA GLU A 310 -9.86 -8.57 18.87
C GLU A 310 -8.81 -9.11 17.89
N ALA A 311 -7.91 -8.24 17.35
CA ALA A 311 -6.84 -8.58 16.40
C ALA A 311 -5.63 -9.22 17.12
#